data_3090f629c403c5fceb75fb6727dd0f93
#
_entry.id   3090f629c403c5fceb75fb6727dd0f93
#
_cell.length_a   1.000
_cell.length_b   1.000
_cell.length_c   1.000
_cell.angle_alpha   90.00
_cell.angle_beta   90.00
_cell.angle_gamma   90.00
#
_symmetry.space_group_name_H-M   'P 1'
#
loop_
_entity.id
_entity.type
_entity.pdbx_description
1 polymer ?
#
loop_
_entity_poly.entity_id
_entity_poly.type
_entity_poly.pdbx_seq_one_letter_code
_entity_poly.pdbx_strand_id
1 'polypeptide(L)'
;MSFSKKILAVFLCAVMLLPVCAVGASASGRCACGNDPIVYVVGKQPLYVFNEDGTKTEQLVKSDLDIGGIAKKVLPILGSALKTGDWTEYCDALYDILAPVYDNVRLDGNGKPVNSNTGIDWSWSPATVPSAHSYHFGNAFYYKFDWRLSPLDVADDLNDYIECVKQKTGHDKIVLVSRCMGTNYAMAYLYKYERPRNYSGITASAWLNGAMNGMDWTEALYSGTVVIEPDSAYRFVEVLGLTDSVEDAALAEVLNLTVNSLKETYGFDAACKIIEKKLYPNIKDRLIARLIKHFYGTTGGSLSMINDKFEESINTVYPTDADKAEYAAVIAKATEYHDNVTVHAGDILKEAEASGAPVGIFAEYGGQQYPLSASAPYCGDSSLTLTDQSF
;
A
#
# COMPACT_ATOMS: atom_id res chain seq x y z
N MET A 1 40.90 4.99 47.38
CA MET A 1 39.76 5.95 47.51
C MET A 1 39.04 5.65 48.80
N SER A 2 38.87 6.63 49.70
CA SER A 2 38.19 6.41 50.98
C SER A 2 36.68 6.13 50.77
N PHE A 3 36.09 5.39 51.67
CA PHE A 3 34.68 5.01 51.66
C PHE A 3 33.73 6.18 51.45
N SER A 4 34.07 7.35 52.02
CA SER A 4 33.32 8.61 51.87
C SER A 4 33.30 9.15 50.42
N LYS A 5 34.39 8.96 49.63
CA LYS A 5 34.43 9.39 48.22
C LYS A 5 33.57 8.51 47.30
N LYS A 6 33.39 7.21 47.64
CA LYS A 6 32.50 6.31 46.90
C LYS A 6 31.03 6.63 47.16
N ILE A 7 30.65 6.99 48.39
CA ILE A 7 29.28 7.40 48.72
C ILE A 7 28.94 8.74 48.07
N LEU A 8 29.86 9.68 48.02
CA LEU A 8 29.65 10.96 47.35
C LEU A 8 29.50 10.80 45.83
N ALA A 9 30.27 9.88 45.20
CA ALA A 9 30.12 9.59 43.77
C ALA A 9 28.78 8.94 43.44
N VAL A 10 28.32 7.99 44.24
CA VAL A 10 27.00 7.36 44.07
C VAL A 10 25.86 8.37 44.29
N PHE A 11 25.98 9.26 45.27
CA PHE A 11 24.99 10.30 45.50
C PHE A 11 24.97 11.36 44.40
N LEU A 12 26.09 11.74 43.81
CA LEU A 12 26.19 12.64 42.66
C LEU A 12 25.63 11.99 41.40
N CYS A 13 25.88 10.70 41.16
CA CYS A 13 25.25 9.97 40.08
C CYS A 13 23.72 9.85 40.23
N ALA A 14 23.22 9.58 41.43
CA ALA A 14 21.80 9.54 41.72
C ALA A 14 21.12 10.91 41.56
N VAL A 15 21.79 12.00 41.98
CA VAL A 15 21.29 13.37 41.80
C VAL A 15 21.34 13.85 40.35
N MET A 16 22.30 13.36 39.54
CA MET A 16 22.34 13.66 38.10
C MET A 16 21.35 12.80 37.27
N LEU A 17 20.91 11.66 37.78
CA LEU A 17 19.87 10.85 37.14
C LEU A 17 18.43 11.33 37.43
N LEU A 18 18.23 12.05 38.54
CA LEU A 18 16.93 12.63 38.92
C LEU A 18 16.37 13.67 37.93
N PRO A 19 17.15 14.54 37.27
CA PRO A 19 16.60 15.47 36.27
C PRO A 19 16.34 14.81 34.90
N VAL A 20 16.96 13.66 34.59
CA VAL A 20 16.71 12.95 33.32
C VAL A 20 15.40 12.20 33.36
N CYS A 21 14.95 11.76 34.53
CA CYS A 21 13.60 11.17 34.69
C CYS A 21 12.51 12.24 34.93
N ALA A 22 12.86 13.49 35.22
CA ALA A 22 11.90 14.56 35.50
C ALA A 22 11.55 15.44 34.27
N VAL A 23 12.17 15.22 33.13
CA VAL A 23 11.86 15.93 31.85
C VAL A 23 10.87 15.15 31.01
N GLY A 24 9.79 14.64 31.60
CA GLY A 24 8.78 13.92 30.87
C GLY A 24 7.43 13.78 31.55
N ALA A 25 7.35 14.14 32.82
CA ALA A 25 6.07 14.16 33.52
C ALA A 25 5.58 15.61 33.67
N SER A 26 5.32 16.28 32.54
CA SER A 26 4.18 17.17 32.53
C SER A 26 2.99 16.23 32.66
N ALA A 27 2.43 16.11 33.86
CA ALA A 27 1.07 15.66 34.03
C ALA A 27 0.22 16.68 33.27
N SER A 28 0.04 16.51 31.96
CA SER A 28 -0.96 17.22 31.20
C SER A 28 -2.27 16.82 31.84
N GLY A 29 -2.88 17.75 32.59
CA GLY A 29 -4.21 17.53 33.11
C GLY A 29 -5.08 17.11 31.95
N ARG A 30 -6.01 16.18 32.19
CA ARG A 30 -6.95 15.68 31.18
C ARG A 30 -7.59 16.88 30.47
N CYS A 31 -7.55 16.92 29.14
CA CYS A 31 -8.16 18.01 28.39
C CYS A 31 -9.69 17.96 28.57
N ALA A 32 -10.30 19.07 28.93
CA ALA A 32 -11.74 19.19 29.18
C ALA A 32 -12.49 19.77 27.98
N CYS A 33 -11.88 19.81 26.76
CA CYS A 33 -12.51 20.46 25.60
C CYS A 33 -13.71 19.68 25.03
N GLY A 34 -13.86 18.40 25.35
CA GLY A 34 -14.95 17.57 24.85
C GLY A 34 -14.79 17.07 23.40
N ASN A 35 -13.66 17.37 22.75
CA ASN A 35 -13.37 16.96 21.37
C ASN A 35 -12.11 16.15 21.32
N ASP A 36 -12.23 14.86 21.04
CA ASP A 36 -11.08 13.98 20.89
C ASP A 36 -10.30 14.31 19.60
N PRO A 37 -8.96 14.19 19.61
CA PRO A 37 -8.12 14.48 18.46
C PRO A 37 -8.41 13.52 17.32
N ILE A 38 -8.40 14.04 16.09
CA ILE A 38 -8.58 13.23 14.89
C ILE A 38 -7.21 12.74 14.42
N VAL A 39 -7.03 11.42 14.38
CA VAL A 39 -5.89 10.79 13.70
C VAL A 39 -6.35 10.30 12.32
N TYR A 40 -5.71 10.82 11.28
CA TYR A 40 -6.04 10.53 9.90
C TYR A 40 -4.97 9.70 9.22
N VAL A 41 -5.26 8.41 9.00
CA VAL A 41 -4.39 7.49 8.27
C VAL A 41 -4.63 7.72 6.77
N VAL A 42 -3.66 8.30 6.10
CA VAL A 42 -3.78 8.71 4.68
C VAL A 42 -3.68 7.52 3.73
N GLY A 43 -4.01 7.72 2.46
CA GLY A 43 -3.82 6.72 1.41
C GLY A 43 -2.35 6.52 0.99
N LYS A 44 -2.14 5.79 -0.10
CA LYS A 44 -0.82 5.55 -0.72
C LYS A 44 -0.05 6.87 -0.86
N GLN A 45 1.23 6.87 -0.46
CA GLN A 45 2.12 8.01 -0.57
C GLN A 45 3.16 7.78 -1.67
N PRO A 46 3.65 8.85 -2.33
CA PRO A 46 4.78 8.74 -3.25
C PRO A 46 6.03 8.21 -2.54
N LEU A 47 6.80 7.39 -3.27
CA LEU A 47 8.11 6.92 -2.83
C LEU A 47 9.21 7.83 -3.36
N TYR A 48 10.27 7.96 -2.58
CA TYR A 48 11.45 8.76 -2.91
C TYR A 48 12.72 7.97 -2.68
N VAL A 49 13.79 8.32 -3.40
CA VAL A 49 15.16 7.94 -3.04
C VAL A 49 15.75 9.05 -2.20
N PHE A 50 16.42 8.71 -1.12
CA PHE A 50 17.10 9.63 -0.22
C PHE A 50 18.61 9.51 -0.40
N ASN A 51 19.31 10.64 -0.34
CA ASN A 51 20.76 10.69 -0.25
C ASN A 51 21.22 10.28 1.16
N GLU A 52 22.52 10.06 1.34
CA GLU A 52 23.12 9.75 2.64
C GLU A 52 22.88 10.83 3.70
N ASP A 53 22.71 12.07 3.30
CA ASP A 53 22.40 13.20 4.18
C ASP A 53 20.91 13.34 4.52
N GLY A 54 20.06 12.41 4.04
CA GLY A 54 18.61 12.39 4.23
C GLY A 54 17.85 13.37 3.33
N THR A 55 18.52 14.09 2.44
CA THR A 55 17.83 14.89 1.43
C THR A 55 17.19 13.98 0.40
N LYS A 56 15.92 14.26 0.06
CA LYS A 56 15.25 13.50 -1.01
C LYS A 56 15.79 13.93 -2.37
N THR A 57 16.19 12.95 -3.14
CA THR A 57 16.30 13.11 -4.58
C THR A 57 14.89 13.17 -5.17
N GLU A 58 14.76 13.49 -6.43
CA GLU A 58 13.47 13.50 -7.10
C GLU A 58 12.66 12.24 -6.75
N GLN A 59 11.33 12.40 -6.65
CA GLN A 59 10.36 11.32 -6.58
C GLN A 59 10.84 10.20 -7.50
N LEU A 60 10.81 8.95 -7.04
CA LEU A 60 11.32 7.78 -7.77
C LEU A 60 10.90 7.88 -9.21
N VAL A 61 11.88 8.29 -9.90
CA VAL A 61 11.84 9.10 -11.07
C VAL A 61 10.94 8.49 -12.13
N LYS A 62 10.20 9.34 -12.83
CA LYS A 62 9.99 9.14 -14.26
C LYS A 62 11.30 8.61 -14.80
N SER A 63 11.43 7.29 -14.94
CA SER A 63 12.53 6.71 -15.64
C SER A 63 12.48 7.40 -16.99
N ASP A 64 13.53 8.11 -17.39
CA ASP A 64 13.69 8.59 -18.76
C ASP A 64 13.82 7.35 -19.64
N LEU A 65 12.72 6.60 -19.75
CA LEU A 65 12.64 5.45 -20.64
C LEU A 65 12.84 6.00 -22.04
N ASP A 66 13.92 5.58 -22.68
CA ASP A 66 14.12 5.84 -24.12
C ASP A 66 13.05 5.08 -24.92
N ILE A 67 11.84 5.65 -24.97
CA ILE A 67 10.71 5.05 -25.68
C ILE A 67 11.05 4.76 -27.15
N GLY A 68 11.85 5.62 -27.77
CA GLY A 68 12.31 5.40 -29.15
C GLY A 68 13.23 4.19 -29.29
N GLY A 69 14.15 4.00 -28.35
CA GLY A 69 15.01 2.81 -28.29
C GLY A 69 14.24 1.55 -27.94
N ILE A 70 13.30 1.64 -26.99
CA ILE A 70 12.39 0.54 -26.65
C ILE A 70 11.56 0.12 -27.86
N ALA A 71 10.96 1.07 -28.59
CA ALA A 71 10.18 0.79 -29.78
C ALA A 71 10.98 0.02 -30.83
N LYS A 72 12.20 0.48 -31.12
CA LYS A 72 13.09 -0.19 -32.07
C LYS A 72 13.45 -1.60 -31.69
N LYS A 73 13.55 -1.89 -30.38
CA LYS A 73 13.85 -3.23 -29.85
C LYS A 73 12.60 -4.11 -29.84
N VAL A 74 11.49 -3.63 -29.31
CA VAL A 74 10.32 -4.44 -28.95
C VAL A 74 9.39 -4.70 -30.14
N LEU A 75 9.17 -3.72 -31.04
CA LEU A 75 8.20 -3.89 -32.12
C LEU A 75 8.56 -4.96 -33.15
N PRO A 76 9.83 -5.15 -33.56
CA PRO A 76 10.20 -6.29 -34.41
C PRO A 76 9.95 -7.64 -33.75
N ILE A 77 10.22 -7.74 -32.43
CA ILE A 77 10.00 -8.96 -31.65
C ILE A 77 8.50 -9.26 -31.53
N LEU A 78 7.66 -8.23 -31.27
CA LEU A 78 6.20 -8.35 -31.30
C LEU A 78 5.71 -8.88 -32.65
N GLY A 79 6.22 -8.32 -33.76
CA GLY A 79 5.89 -8.78 -35.10
C GLY A 79 6.30 -10.24 -35.37
N SER A 80 7.41 -10.69 -34.81
CA SER A 80 7.84 -12.10 -34.85
C SER A 80 6.92 -12.98 -34.04
N ALA A 81 6.61 -12.62 -32.80
CA ALA A 81 5.72 -13.37 -31.90
C ALA A 81 4.32 -13.57 -32.49
N LEU A 82 3.78 -12.53 -33.14
CA LEU A 82 2.48 -12.61 -33.84
C LEU A 82 2.48 -13.60 -35.01
N LYS A 83 3.63 -13.77 -35.69
CA LYS A 83 3.76 -14.69 -36.83
C LYS A 83 4.05 -16.12 -36.40
N THR A 84 4.93 -16.31 -35.44
CA THR A 84 5.42 -17.63 -35.02
C THR A 84 4.56 -18.26 -33.91
N GLY A 85 3.88 -17.44 -33.10
CA GLY A 85 3.21 -17.85 -31.87
C GLY A 85 4.16 -18.05 -30.68
N ASP A 86 5.47 -17.79 -30.85
CA ASP A 86 6.43 -17.81 -29.74
C ASP A 86 6.59 -16.42 -29.15
N TRP A 87 6.17 -16.27 -27.89
CA TRP A 87 6.14 -15.03 -27.14
C TRP A 87 7.31 -14.90 -26.15
N THR A 88 8.22 -15.88 -26.10
CA THR A 88 9.27 -15.92 -25.09
C THR A 88 10.19 -14.70 -25.17
N GLU A 89 10.75 -14.42 -26.36
CA GLU A 89 11.63 -13.27 -26.55
C GLU A 89 10.94 -11.92 -26.26
N TYR A 90 9.64 -11.81 -26.62
CA TYR A 90 8.86 -10.61 -26.36
C TYR A 90 8.64 -10.39 -24.85
N CYS A 91 8.29 -11.41 -24.10
CA CYS A 91 8.11 -11.34 -22.67
C CYS A 91 9.42 -11.02 -21.95
N ASP A 92 10.52 -11.65 -22.36
CA ASP A 92 11.83 -11.42 -21.77
C ASP A 92 12.32 -9.99 -22.04
N ALA A 93 12.15 -9.50 -23.28
CA ALA A 93 12.52 -8.12 -23.63
C ALA A 93 11.75 -7.07 -22.83
N LEU A 94 10.45 -7.27 -22.63
CA LEU A 94 9.65 -6.38 -21.80
C LEU A 94 10.00 -6.47 -20.31
N TYR A 95 10.25 -7.68 -19.81
CA TYR A 95 10.69 -7.88 -18.44
C TYR A 95 12.02 -7.18 -18.16
N ASP A 96 13.00 -7.33 -19.04
CA ASP A 96 14.32 -6.69 -18.92
C ASP A 96 14.25 -5.14 -18.95
N ILE A 97 13.21 -4.59 -19.57
CA ILE A 97 12.96 -3.14 -19.61
C ILE A 97 12.28 -2.68 -18.30
N LEU A 98 11.29 -3.44 -17.83
CA LEU A 98 10.44 -3.02 -16.71
C LEU A 98 11.03 -3.39 -15.35
N ALA A 99 11.67 -4.55 -15.19
CA ALA A 99 12.19 -5.00 -13.91
C ALA A 99 13.15 -3.99 -13.25
N PRO A 100 14.09 -3.35 -13.96
CA PRO A 100 14.97 -2.35 -13.37
C PRO A 100 14.23 -1.12 -12.79
N VAL A 101 13.05 -0.78 -13.33
CA VAL A 101 12.24 0.31 -12.81
C VAL A 101 11.77 -0.01 -11.38
N TYR A 102 11.49 -1.29 -11.12
CA TYR A 102 11.00 -1.77 -9.83
C TYR A 102 12.10 -2.13 -8.83
N ASP A 103 13.35 -2.32 -9.28
CA ASP A 103 14.46 -2.74 -8.42
C ASP A 103 14.71 -1.79 -7.24
N ASN A 104 14.53 -0.49 -7.45
CA ASN A 104 14.68 0.51 -6.39
C ASN A 104 13.52 0.53 -5.38
N VAL A 105 12.36 0.02 -5.76
CA VAL A 105 11.14 0.11 -4.92
C VAL A 105 10.72 -1.21 -4.31
N ARG A 106 11.21 -2.34 -4.83
CA ARG A 106 10.82 -3.66 -4.34
C ARG A 106 11.31 -3.94 -2.91
N LEU A 107 10.64 -4.85 -2.25
CA LEU A 107 11.06 -5.42 -0.99
C LEU A 107 11.74 -6.79 -1.22
N ASP A 108 12.48 -7.27 -0.24
CA ASP A 108 13.06 -8.62 -0.22
C ASP A 108 12.04 -9.66 0.28
N GLY A 109 12.44 -10.93 0.33
CA GLY A 109 11.61 -12.03 0.83
C GLY A 109 11.20 -11.92 2.30
N ASN A 110 11.79 -10.97 3.04
CA ASN A 110 11.43 -10.65 4.42
C ASN A 110 10.52 -9.42 4.52
N GLY A 111 10.12 -8.83 3.39
CA GLY A 111 9.29 -7.62 3.34
C GLY A 111 10.03 -6.34 3.72
N LYS A 112 11.36 -6.29 3.51
CA LYS A 112 12.19 -5.11 3.76
C LYS A 112 12.64 -4.47 2.46
N PRO A 113 12.78 -3.13 2.38
CA PRO A 113 13.31 -2.46 1.20
C PRO A 113 14.68 -3.03 0.79
N VAL A 114 14.79 -3.47 -0.47
CA VAL A 114 16.07 -3.90 -1.05
C VAL A 114 17.04 -2.72 -1.13
N ASN A 115 16.54 -1.56 -1.55
CA ASN A 115 17.25 -0.31 -1.43
C ASN A 115 16.80 0.41 -0.15
N SER A 116 17.64 0.39 0.88
CA SER A 116 17.36 1.02 2.18
C SER A 116 17.19 2.53 2.12
N ASN A 117 17.61 3.16 1.02
CA ASN A 117 17.47 4.61 0.80
C ASN A 117 16.14 4.98 0.13
N THR A 118 15.21 4.03 -0.05
CA THR A 118 13.88 4.31 -0.59
C THR A 118 12.82 4.31 0.49
N GLY A 119 11.90 5.25 0.41
CA GLY A 119 10.79 5.36 1.35
C GLY A 119 9.86 6.53 1.02
N ILE A 120 8.95 6.81 1.92
CA ILE A 120 8.08 7.98 1.83
C ILE A 120 8.75 9.23 2.42
N ASP A 121 8.39 10.41 1.94
CA ASP A 121 8.86 11.69 2.51
C ASP A 121 8.03 12.05 3.76
N TRP A 122 8.19 11.23 4.78
CA TRP A 122 7.56 11.46 6.06
C TRP A 122 8.22 10.64 7.17
N SER A 123 8.37 11.28 8.30
CA SER A 123 8.73 10.64 9.55
C SER A 123 8.12 11.42 10.70
N TRP A 124 7.97 10.78 11.84
CA TRP A 124 7.47 11.43 13.02
C TRP A 124 8.37 11.14 14.24
N SER A 125 8.25 11.99 15.21
CA SER A 125 8.86 11.81 16.54
C SER A 125 7.98 12.52 17.57
N PRO A 126 8.11 12.21 18.85
CA PRO A 126 7.39 12.95 19.89
C PRO A 126 7.59 14.47 19.84
N ALA A 127 8.72 14.95 19.28
CA ALA A 127 8.99 16.38 19.15
C ALA A 127 8.19 17.02 17.99
N THR A 128 7.87 16.26 16.95
CA THR A 128 7.15 16.77 15.75
C THR A 128 5.63 16.66 15.88
N VAL A 129 5.11 15.88 16.83
CA VAL A 129 3.66 15.78 17.08
C VAL A 129 3.19 17.07 17.77
N PRO A 130 2.23 17.81 17.16
CA PRO A 130 1.74 19.06 17.74
C PRO A 130 1.03 18.85 19.07
N SER A 131 1.20 19.80 20.00
CA SER A 131 0.51 19.83 21.29
C SER A 131 -0.49 20.99 21.43
N ALA A 132 -0.65 21.81 20.38
CA ALA A 132 -1.51 22.97 20.42
C ALA A 132 -3.00 22.58 20.50
N HIS A 133 -3.72 23.17 21.43
CA HIS A 133 -5.15 22.94 21.63
C HIS A 133 -5.99 23.21 20.37
N SER A 134 -5.60 24.20 19.56
CA SER A 134 -6.22 24.51 18.27
C SER A 134 -6.21 23.32 17.28
N TYR A 135 -5.32 22.35 17.46
CA TYR A 135 -5.28 21.13 16.65
C TYR A 135 -6.49 20.22 16.88
N HIS A 136 -7.14 20.31 18.05
CA HIS A 136 -8.32 19.48 18.36
C HIS A 136 -9.59 19.92 17.62
N PHE A 137 -9.62 21.14 17.07
CA PHE A 137 -10.84 21.78 16.59
C PHE A 137 -10.94 21.99 15.08
N GLY A 138 -10.16 21.40 14.27
CA GLY A 138 -10.29 21.62 12.83
C GLY A 138 -9.10 21.09 12.04
N ASN A 139 -8.13 20.50 12.74
CA ASN A 139 -6.98 19.87 12.13
C ASN A 139 -6.94 18.40 12.52
N ALA A 140 -6.44 17.57 11.62
CA ALA A 140 -6.16 16.18 11.88
C ALA A 140 -4.66 15.97 12.13
N PHE A 141 -4.34 14.98 12.95
CA PHE A 141 -3.00 14.44 13.09
C PHE A 141 -2.79 13.43 11.97
N TYR A 142 -2.12 13.84 10.90
CA TYR A 142 -1.92 12.99 9.73
C TYR A 142 -0.84 11.95 10.03
N TYR A 143 -1.18 10.69 9.78
CA TYR A 143 -0.24 9.58 9.80
C TYR A 143 -0.03 9.08 8.37
N LYS A 144 1.22 9.03 7.93
CA LYS A 144 1.64 8.50 6.63
C LYS A 144 2.48 7.25 6.87
N PHE A 145 2.49 6.35 5.90
CA PHE A 145 3.19 5.08 6.02
C PHE A 145 3.78 4.67 4.67
N ASP A 146 4.82 3.85 4.72
CA ASP A 146 5.34 3.19 3.54
C ASP A 146 4.39 2.04 3.17
N TRP A 147 3.63 2.25 2.10
CA TRP A 147 2.59 1.34 1.66
C TRP A 147 3.10 -0.01 1.16
N ARG A 148 4.41 -0.17 0.98
CA ARG A 148 5.03 -1.45 0.64
C ARG A 148 5.05 -2.41 1.83
N LEU A 149 5.15 -1.88 3.04
CA LEU A 149 5.27 -2.67 4.27
C LEU A 149 3.95 -3.36 4.64
N SER A 150 4.05 -4.44 5.41
CA SER A 150 2.87 -5.12 5.92
C SER A 150 2.04 -4.20 6.83
N PRO A 151 0.71 -4.14 6.68
CA PRO A 151 -0.14 -3.40 7.61
C PRO A 151 0.04 -3.82 9.08
N LEU A 152 0.34 -5.10 9.34
CA LEU A 152 0.61 -5.60 10.70
C LEU A 152 1.88 -5.02 11.31
N ASP A 153 2.93 -4.79 10.50
CA ASP A 153 4.17 -4.17 10.97
C ASP A 153 3.97 -2.67 11.22
N VAL A 154 3.28 -1.99 10.32
CA VAL A 154 2.99 -0.55 10.43
C VAL A 154 2.03 -0.24 11.58
N ALA A 155 1.16 -1.19 11.95
CA ALA A 155 0.24 -1.00 13.07
C ALA A 155 0.95 -0.70 14.39
N ASP A 156 2.18 -1.18 14.59
CA ASP A 156 2.98 -0.89 15.79
C ASP A 156 3.38 0.59 15.83
N ASP A 157 3.93 1.12 14.75
CA ASP A 157 4.31 2.52 14.63
C ASP A 157 3.08 3.45 14.68
N LEU A 158 1.95 3.04 14.06
CA LEU A 158 0.69 3.78 14.14
C LEU A 158 0.16 3.83 15.58
N ASN A 159 0.26 2.73 16.34
CA ASN A 159 -0.12 2.73 17.74
C ASN A 159 0.75 3.70 18.56
N ASP A 160 2.06 3.67 18.37
CA ASP A 160 2.98 4.56 19.08
C ASP A 160 2.69 6.04 18.74
N TYR A 161 2.38 6.33 17.48
CA TYR A 161 1.94 7.66 17.06
C TYR A 161 0.64 8.08 17.74
N ILE A 162 -0.36 7.22 17.77
CA ILE A 162 -1.67 7.49 18.42
C ILE A 162 -1.48 7.73 19.92
N GLU A 163 -0.70 6.92 20.62
CA GLU A 163 -0.43 7.10 22.03
C GLU A 163 0.34 8.41 22.30
N CYS A 164 1.26 8.79 21.39
CA CYS A 164 1.91 10.09 21.44
C CYS A 164 0.91 11.25 21.27
N VAL A 165 -0.02 11.15 20.31
CA VAL A 165 -1.09 12.14 20.11
C VAL A 165 -1.95 12.27 21.35
N LYS A 166 -2.40 11.17 21.95
CA LYS A 166 -3.16 11.17 23.22
C LYS A 166 -2.41 11.87 24.33
N GLN A 167 -1.14 11.53 24.52
CA GLN A 167 -0.29 12.15 25.53
C GLN A 167 -0.12 13.65 25.29
N LYS A 168 0.17 14.07 24.06
CA LYS A 168 0.39 15.48 23.70
C LYS A 168 -0.86 16.34 23.83
N THR A 169 -2.03 15.76 23.59
CA THR A 169 -3.31 16.46 23.61
C THR A 169 -4.03 16.36 24.96
N GLY A 170 -3.59 15.46 25.85
CA GLY A 170 -4.27 15.21 27.13
C GLY A 170 -5.60 14.49 26.98
N HIS A 171 -5.77 13.68 25.93
CA HIS A 171 -6.93 12.87 25.67
C HIS A 171 -6.63 11.37 25.83
N ASP A 172 -7.61 10.60 26.26
CA ASP A 172 -7.50 9.14 26.40
C ASP A 172 -7.96 8.43 25.12
N LYS A 173 -8.68 9.12 24.23
CA LYS A 173 -9.27 8.59 23.01
C LYS A 173 -8.97 9.46 21.81
N ILE A 174 -9.15 8.87 20.64
CA ILE A 174 -9.06 9.57 19.35
C ILE A 174 -10.31 9.32 18.51
N VAL A 175 -10.53 10.15 17.50
CA VAL A 175 -11.36 9.81 16.33
C VAL A 175 -10.42 9.28 15.26
N LEU A 176 -10.61 8.02 14.84
CA LEU A 176 -9.81 7.39 13.80
C LEU A 176 -10.46 7.64 12.43
N VAL A 177 -9.72 8.28 11.53
CA VAL A 177 -10.15 8.49 10.13
C VAL A 177 -9.15 7.82 9.22
N SER A 178 -9.60 7.14 8.18
CA SER A 178 -8.72 6.49 7.21
C SER A 178 -9.25 6.62 5.80
N ARG A 179 -8.39 6.59 4.80
CA ARG A 179 -8.77 6.71 3.39
C ARG A 179 -7.99 5.75 2.51
N CYS A 180 -8.68 5.20 1.47
CA CYS A 180 -8.08 4.38 0.43
C CYS A 180 -7.30 3.21 1.07
N MET A 181 -6.08 2.91 0.60
CA MET A 181 -5.20 1.89 1.19
C MET A 181 -4.93 2.11 2.70
N GLY A 182 -5.00 3.34 3.22
CA GLY A 182 -4.87 3.64 4.64
C GLY A 182 -5.88 2.91 5.53
N THR A 183 -7.01 2.49 4.96
CA THR A 183 -8.01 1.70 5.69
C THR A 183 -7.48 0.33 6.10
N ASN A 184 -6.67 -0.32 5.26
CA ASN A 184 -6.05 -1.61 5.60
C ASN A 184 -5.10 -1.49 6.79
N TYR A 185 -4.36 -0.39 6.88
CA TYR A 185 -3.44 -0.11 7.99
C TYR A 185 -4.19 0.27 9.27
N ALA A 186 -5.26 1.04 9.16
CA ALA A 186 -6.12 1.35 10.28
C ALA A 186 -6.88 0.11 10.80
N MET A 187 -7.29 -0.82 9.91
CA MET A 187 -7.88 -2.10 10.29
C MET A 187 -6.88 -2.98 11.05
N ALA A 188 -5.63 -3.05 10.62
CA ALA A 188 -4.57 -3.74 11.35
C ALA A 188 -4.37 -3.17 12.76
N TYR A 189 -4.43 -1.83 12.92
CA TYR A 189 -4.40 -1.17 14.22
C TYR A 189 -5.61 -1.56 15.08
N LEU A 190 -6.84 -1.52 14.54
CA LEU A 190 -8.02 -1.94 15.28
C LEU A 190 -7.90 -3.39 15.74
N TYR A 191 -7.52 -4.30 14.86
CA TYR A 191 -7.34 -5.72 15.18
C TYR A 191 -6.30 -5.92 16.30
N LYS A 192 -5.12 -5.32 16.15
CA LYS A 192 -3.98 -5.59 17.01
C LYS A 192 -4.06 -4.89 18.37
N TYR A 193 -4.58 -3.67 18.40
CA TYR A 193 -4.53 -2.79 19.58
C TYR A 193 -5.88 -2.43 20.17
N GLU A 194 -6.91 -2.19 19.37
CA GLU A 194 -8.20 -1.76 19.89
C GLU A 194 -9.12 -2.93 20.26
N ARG A 195 -9.17 -3.95 19.43
CA ARG A 195 -9.98 -5.14 19.68
C ARG A 195 -9.67 -5.80 21.04
N PRO A 196 -8.39 -6.03 21.43
CA PRO A 196 -8.04 -6.59 22.73
C PRO A 196 -8.45 -5.74 23.93
N ARG A 197 -8.57 -4.42 23.75
CA ARG A 197 -9.00 -3.47 24.79
C ARG A 197 -10.45 -2.99 24.64
N ASN A 198 -11.25 -3.73 23.87
CA ASN A 198 -12.65 -3.45 23.60
C ASN A 198 -12.89 -2.03 23.07
N TYR A 199 -12.03 -1.60 22.14
CA TYR A 199 -12.10 -0.30 21.44
C TYR A 199 -12.14 0.93 22.38
N SER A 200 -11.58 0.79 23.57
CA SER A 200 -11.60 1.85 24.59
C SER A 200 -10.74 3.07 24.23
N GLY A 201 -9.85 2.93 23.26
CA GLY A 201 -8.95 4.00 22.82
C GLY A 201 -9.49 4.87 21.69
N ILE A 202 -10.67 4.55 21.15
CA ILE A 202 -11.32 5.34 20.09
C ILE A 202 -12.70 5.82 20.52
N THR A 203 -13.09 7.01 20.05
CA THR A 203 -14.43 7.59 20.27
C THR A 203 -15.33 7.29 19.09
N ALA A 204 -14.79 7.30 17.87
CA ALA A 204 -15.48 7.03 16.61
C ALA A 204 -14.47 6.67 15.53
N SER A 205 -14.95 6.07 14.44
CA SER A 205 -14.14 5.85 13.24
C SER A 205 -14.86 6.22 11.95
N ALA A 206 -14.10 6.72 10.96
CA ALA A 206 -14.60 7.05 9.63
C ALA A 206 -13.70 6.45 8.54
N TRP A 207 -14.31 5.76 7.59
CA TRP A 207 -13.68 4.96 6.56
C TRP A 207 -14.06 5.52 5.19
N LEU A 208 -13.09 6.15 4.53
CA LEU A 208 -13.31 6.92 3.30
C LEU A 208 -12.74 6.15 2.10
N ASN A 209 -13.61 5.67 1.21
CA ASN A 209 -13.21 4.91 0.02
C ASN A 209 -12.18 3.83 0.35
N GLY A 210 -12.52 2.93 1.27
CA GLY A 210 -11.59 1.95 1.82
C GLY A 210 -11.57 0.63 1.03
N ALA A 211 -10.40 0.03 0.90
CA ALA A 211 -10.20 -1.31 0.34
C ALA A 211 -10.26 -2.40 1.42
N MET A 212 -11.16 -2.25 2.39
CA MET A 212 -11.21 -3.10 3.59
C MET A 212 -11.68 -4.52 3.28
N ASN A 213 -12.50 -4.67 2.26
CA ASN A 213 -13.02 -5.96 1.78
C ASN A 213 -12.28 -6.48 0.54
N GLY A 214 -11.05 -6.03 0.33
CA GLY A 214 -10.24 -6.35 -0.84
C GLY A 214 -10.37 -5.34 -1.97
N MET A 215 -9.83 -5.68 -3.12
CA MET A 215 -9.87 -4.87 -4.34
C MET A 215 -9.92 -5.80 -5.55
N ASP A 216 -11.06 -5.86 -6.22
CA ASP A 216 -11.36 -6.77 -7.34
C ASP A 216 -10.27 -6.83 -8.41
N TRP A 217 -9.77 -5.69 -8.88
CA TRP A 217 -8.77 -5.68 -9.95
C TRP A 217 -7.40 -6.16 -9.46
N THR A 218 -7.05 -5.92 -8.19
CA THR A 218 -5.84 -6.45 -7.57
C THR A 218 -5.92 -7.96 -7.48
N GLU A 219 -7.04 -8.49 -6.99
CA GLU A 219 -7.29 -9.94 -6.97
C GLU A 219 -7.21 -10.55 -8.36
N ALA A 220 -7.84 -9.92 -9.35
CA ALA A 220 -7.80 -10.40 -10.72
C ALA A 220 -6.38 -10.48 -11.29
N LEU A 221 -5.54 -9.48 -11.01
CA LEU A 221 -4.14 -9.47 -11.44
C LEU A 221 -3.32 -10.57 -10.74
N TYR A 222 -3.45 -10.69 -9.43
CA TYR A 222 -2.65 -11.63 -8.63
C TYR A 222 -3.08 -13.08 -8.85
N SER A 223 -4.37 -13.35 -8.98
CA SER A 223 -4.90 -14.68 -9.28
C SER A 223 -4.79 -15.07 -10.75
N GLY A 224 -4.42 -14.15 -11.64
CA GLY A 224 -4.37 -14.37 -13.08
C GLY A 224 -5.76 -14.54 -13.73
N THR A 225 -6.83 -14.05 -13.08
CA THR A 225 -8.22 -14.15 -13.54
C THR A 225 -8.73 -12.86 -14.19
N VAL A 226 -7.83 -12.01 -14.67
CA VAL A 226 -8.16 -10.77 -15.37
C VAL A 226 -9.14 -11.04 -16.52
N VAL A 227 -10.21 -10.26 -16.55
CA VAL A 227 -11.17 -10.26 -17.65
C VAL A 227 -10.76 -9.20 -18.67
N ILE A 228 -10.52 -9.63 -19.91
CA ILE A 228 -10.18 -8.74 -21.03
C ILE A 228 -11.41 -8.58 -21.91
N GLU A 229 -12.05 -7.43 -21.83
CA GLU A 229 -13.05 -6.99 -22.80
C GLU A 229 -12.36 -6.38 -24.03
N PRO A 230 -13.06 -6.21 -25.17
CA PRO A 230 -12.42 -5.80 -26.42
C PRO A 230 -11.55 -4.53 -26.34
N ASP A 231 -11.93 -3.56 -25.54
CA ASP A 231 -11.21 -2.29 -25.37
C ASP A 231 -10.44 -2.16 -24.05
N SER A 232 -10.46 -3.20 -23.20
CA SER A 232 -9.86 -3.18 -21.86
C SER A 232 -8.42 -2.69 -21.83
N ALA A 233 -7.59 -3.14 -22.78
CA ALA A 233 -6.18 -2.76 -22.81
C ALA A 233 -5.99 -1.27 -23.08
N TYR A 234 -6.81 -0.66 -23.91
CA TYR A 234 -6.74 0.79 -24.20
C TYR A 234 -7.20 1.61 -23.01
N ARG A 235 -8.33 1.23 -22.38
CA ARG A 235 -8.83 1.87 -21.17
C ARG A 235 -7.85 1.72 -20.00
N PHE A 236 -7.21 0.55 -19.88
CA PHE A 236 -6.24 0.31 -18.81
C PHE A 236 -5.00 1.21 -18.95
N VAL A 237 -4.47 1.35 -20.16
CA VAL A 237 -3.35 2.26 -20.43
C VAL A 237 -3.74 3.72 -20.13
N GLU A 238 -4.95 4.12 -20.48
CA GLU A 238 -5.46 5.46 -20.18
C GLU A 238 -5.54 5.71 -18.68
N VAL A 239 -6.09 4.77 -17.91
CA VAL A 239 -6.19 4.86 -16.44
C VAL A 239 -4.81 4.88 -15.78
N LEU A 240 -3.89 4.02 -16.19
CA LEU A 240 -2.50 4.04 -15.68
C LEU A 240 -1.80 5.36 -15.97
N GLY A 241 -2.04 5.96 -17.12
CA GLY A 241 -1.46 7.25 -17.50
C GLY A 241 -1.98 8.44 -16.68
N LEU A 242 -3.08 8.27 -15.93
CA LEU A 242 -3.64 9.27 -15.02
C LEU A 242 -3.09 9.15 -13.60
N THR A 243 -2.29 8.13 -13.30
CA THR A 243 -1.70 7.95 -11.96
C THR A 243 -0.47 8.82 -11.78
N ASP A 244 -0.25 9.31 -10.56
CA ASP A 244 0.95 10.06 -10.21
C ASP A 244 2.14 9.14 -9.85
N SER A 245 1.95 7.81 -9.95
CA SER A 245 2.99 6.85 -9.61
C SER A 245 3.90 6.58 -10.81
N VAL A 246 5.19 6.57 -10.56
CA VAL A 246 6.21 6.42 -11.60
C VAL A 246 6.24 5.01 -12.17
N GLU A 247 6.06 4.02 -11.31
CA GLU A 247 5.98 2.62 -11.68
C GLU A 247 4.82 2.37 -12.63
N ASP A 248 3.66 2.99 -12.37
CA ASP A 248 2.47 2.88 -13.22
C ASP A 248 2.66 3.65 -14.53
N ALA A 249 3.30 4.82 -14.50
CA ALA A 249 3.59 5.61 -15.70
C ALA A 249 4.55 4.87 -16.64
N ALA A 250 5.61 4.25 -16.12
CA ALA A 250 6.55 3.47 -16.92
C ALA A 250 5.86 2.26 -17.58
N LEU A 251 5.02 1.56 -16.83
CA LEU A 251 4.22 0.46 -17.35
C LEU A 251 3.24 0.95 -18.44
N ALA A 252 2.56 2.08 -18.19
CA ALA A 252 1.63 2.68 -19.15
C ALA A 252 2.32 3.03 -20.47
N GLU A 253 3.51 3.63 -20.43
CA GLU A 253 4.25 4.00 -21.64
C GLU A 253 4.64 2.77 -22.48
N VAL A 254 5.14 1.70 -21.83
CA VAL A 254 5.52 0.47 -22.53
C VAL A 254 4.30 -0.28 -23.10
N LEU A 255 3.20 -0.36 -22.33
CA LEU A 255 1.97 -0.95 -22.82
C LEU A 255 1.35 -0.13 -23.95
N ASN A 256 1.35 1.19 -23.83
CA ASN A 256 0.81 2.10 -24.84
C ASN A 256 1.53 1.93 -26.20
N LEU A 257 2.85 1.77 -26.16
CA LEU A 257 3.63 1.47 -27.36
C LEU A 257 3.12 0.21 -28.07
N THR A 258 2.87 -0.87 -27.32
CA THR A 258 2.39 -2.14 -27.84
C THR A 258 0.97 -2.01 -28.43
N VAL A 259 0.02 -1.49 -27.63
CA VAL A 259 -1.38 -1.43 -28.05
C VAL A 259 -1.63 -0.47 -29.19
N ASN A 260 -0.93 0.67 -29.23
CA ASN A 260 -1.02 1.62 -30.34
C ASN A 260 -0.40 1.07 -31.62
N SER A 261 0.74 0.38 -31.55
CA SER A 261 1.33 -0.26 -32.72
C SER A 261 0.39 -1.29 -33.34
N LEU A 262 -0.31 -2.07 -32.53
CA LEU A 262 -1.33 -3.01 -33.01
C LEU A 262 -2.51 -2.28 -33.68
N LYS A 263 -2.98 -1.19 -33.05
CA LYS A 263 -4.08 -0.37 -33.59
C LYS A 263 -3.71 0.29 -34.92
N GLU A 264 -2.51 0.85 -35.04
CA GLU A 264 -2.02 1.48 -36.27
C GLU A 264 -1.83 0.48 -37.40
N THR A 265 -1.39 -0.76 -37.06
CA THR A 265 -1.11 -1.79 -38.07
C THR A 265 -2.35 -2.49 -38.54
N TYR A 266 -3.31 -2.79 -37.66
CA TYR A 266 -4.44 -3.68 -37.93
C TYR A 266 -5.81 -3.00 -37.83
N GLY A 267 -5.89 -1.78 -37.34
CA GLY A 267 -7.14 -1.11 -36.95
C GLY A 267 -7.62 -1.53 -35.56
N PHE A 268 -8.53 -0.72 -34.99
CA PHE A 268 -8.93 -0.86 -33.58
C PHE A 268 -9.56 -2.24 -33.28
N ASP A 269 -10.59 -2.66 -34.01
CA ASP A 269 -11.30 -3.90 -33.75
C ASP A 269 -10.43 -5.15 -33.89
N ALA A 270 -9.51 -5.15 -34.87
CA ALA A 270 -8.59 -6.26 -35.04
C ALA A 270 -7.51 -6.26 -33.98
N ALA A 271 -7.03 -5.10 -33.57
CA ALA A 271 -6.07 -4.97 -32.47
C ALA A 271 -6.67 -5.49 -31.15
N CYS A 272 -7.91 -5.12 -30.83
CA CYS A 272 -8.62 -5.64 -29.64
C CYS A 272 -8.68 -7.18 -29.64
N LYS A 273 -9.02 -7.79 -30.77
CA LYS A 273 -9.06 -9.25 -30.92
C LYS A 273 -7.67 -9.91 -30.79
N ILE A 274 -6.63 -9.25 -31.29
CA ILE A 274 -5.25 -9.73 -31.13
C ILE A 274 -4.83 -9.67 -29.68
N ILE A 275 -5.14 -8.58 -28.97
CA ILE A 275 -4.83 -8.43 -27.55
C ILE A 275 -5.55 -9.49 -26.73
N GLU A 276 -6.86 -9.64 -26.90
CA GLU A 276 -7.66 -10.62 -26.18
C GLU A 276 -7.21 -12.06 -26.42
N LYS A 277 -7.04 -12.44 -27.70
CA LYS A 277 -6.89 -13.85 -28.09
C LYS A 277 -5.45 -14.32 -28.27
N LYS A 278 -4.51 -13.41 -28.48
CA LYS A 278 -3.11 -13.76 -28.74
C LYS A 278 -2.14 -13.15 -27.75
N LEU A 279 -2.24 -11.84 -27.48
CA LEU A 279 -1.26 -11.18 -26.61
C LEU A 279 -1.47 -11.59 -25.15
N TYR A 280 -2.61 -11.27 -24.57
CA TYR A 280 -2.85 -11.47 -23.13
C TYR A 280 -2.66 -12.93 -22.69
N PRO A 281 -3.22 -13.97 -23.36
CA PRO A 281 -3.03 -15.34 -22.91
C PRO A 281 -1.56 -15.81 -22.88
N ASN A 282 -0.70 -15.17 -23.69
CA ASN A 282 0.70 -15.53 -23.77
C ASN A 282 1.60 -14.72 -22.82
N ILE A 283 1.20 -13.49 -22.47
CA ILE A 283 2.01 -12.65 -21.57
C ILE A 283 1.63 -12.81 -20.09
N LYS A 284 0.41 -13.28 -19.76
CA LYS A 284 -0.08 -13.32 -18.38
C LYS A 284 0.85 -14.09 -17.44
N ASP A 285 1.25 -15.30 -17.80
CA ASP A 285 2.07 -16.18 -16.97
C ASP A 285 3.58 -15.85 -17.10
N ARG A 286 4.01 -15.37 -18.27
CA ARG A 286 5.45 -15.18 -18.57
C ARG A 286 5.96 -13.79 -18.23
N LEU A 287 5.12 -12.77 -18.33
CA LEU A 287 5.48 -11.39 -18.06
C LEU A 287 4.76 -10.83 -16.84
N ILE A 288 3.41 -10.85 -16.84
CA ILE A 288 2.61 -10.21 -15.79
C ILE A 288 2.88 -10.88 -14.45
N ALA A 289 2.80 -12.21 -14.36
CA ALA A 289 3.07 -12.93 -13.12
C ALA A 289 4.52 -12.72 -12.62
N ARG A 290 5.51 -12.64 -13.53
CA ARG A 290 6.91 -12.33 -13.17
C ARG A 290 7.07 -10.92 -12.61
N LEU A 291 6.41 -9.91 -13.22
CA LEU A 291 6.45 -8.54 -12.73
C LEU A 291 5.73 -8.39 -11.40
N ILE A 292 4.58 -9.06 -11.23
CA ILE A 292 3.86 -9.08 -9.96
C ILE A 292 4.75 -9.68 -8.87
N LYS A 293 5.35 -10.86 -9.10
CA LYS A 293 6.27 -11.47 -8.14
C LYS A 293 7.48 -10.57 -7.84
N HIS A 294 8.05 -9.94 -8.86
CA HIS A 294 9.24 -9.10 -8.71
C HIS A 294 9.00 -7.89 -7.80
N PHE A 295 7.83 -7.28 -7.90
CA PHE A 295 7.51 -6.04 -7.18
C PHE A 295 6.32 -6.19 -6.23
N TYR A 296 5.11 -6.29 -6.76
CA TYR A 296 3.89 -6.26 -5.95
C TYR A 296 3.74 -7.46 -5.01
N GLY A 297 4.25 -8.62 -5.39
CA GLY A 297 4.22 -9.84 -4.57
C GLY A 297 5.05 -9.72 -3.29
N THR A 298 6.00 -8.78 -3.23
CA THR A 298 6.77 -8.53 -2.00
C THR A 298 6.15 -7.45 -1.11
N THR A 299 5.15 -6.70 -1.61
CA THR A 299 4.55 -5.58 -0.89
C THR A 299 3.36 -6.03 -0.04
N GLY A 300 3.52 -5.96 1.27
CA GLY A 300 2.48 -6.35 2.23
C GLY A 300 1.19 -5.53 2.08
N GLY A 301 1.29 -4.25 1.72
CA GLY A 301 0.13 -3.41 1.47
C GLY A 301 -0.70 -3.85 0.27
N SER A 302 -0.06 -4.29 -0.83
CA SER A 302 -0.79 -4.82 -1.99
C SER A 302 -1.42 -6.17 -1.67
N LEU A 303 -0.71 -7.05 -0.97
CA LEU A 303 -1.24 -8.35 -0.55
C LEU A 303 -2.42 -8.22 0.42
N SER A 304 -2.48 -7.14 1.22
CA SER A 304 -3.60 -6.87 2.13
C SER A 304 -4.90 -6.49 1.43
N MET A 305 -4.85 -6.21 0.13
CA MET A 305 -6.01 -5.88 -0.70
C MET A 305 -6.60 -7.10 -1.44
N ILE A 306 -6.20 -8.31 -1.07
CA ILE A 306 -6.70 -9.55 -1.66
C ILE A 306 -7.62 -10.23 -0.65
N ASN A 307 -8.81 -10.66 -1.07
CA ASN A 307 -9.80 -11.30 -0.22
C ASN A 307 -10.18 -12.70 -0.74
N ASP A 308 -11.21 -12.80 -1.57
CA ASP A 308 -11.84 -14.08 -1.96
C ASP A 308 -10.87 -15.03 -2.70
N LYS A 309 -9.91 -14.50 -3.44
CA LYS A 309 -8.93 -15.27 -4.21
C LYS A 309 -7.54 -15.29 -3.58
N PHE A 310 -7.45 -15.16 -2.27
CA PHE A 310 -6.15 -15.05 -1.59
C PHE A 310 -5.26 -16.26 -1.86
N GLU A 311 -5.75 -17.47 -1.62
CA GLU A 311 -4.97 -18.71 -1.84
C GLU A 311 -4.57 -18.89 -3.32
N GLU A 312 -5.49 -18.62 -4.25
CA GLU A 312 -5.23 -18.64 -5.68
C GLU A 312 -4.14 -17.64 -6.08
N SER A 313 -4.21 -16.44 -5.51
CA SER A 313 -3.23 -15.37 -5.74
C SER A 313 -1.83 -15.76 -5.23
N ILE A 314 -1.73 -16.30 -4.01
CA ILE A 314 -0.47 -16.79 -3.46
C ILE A 314 0.13 -17.90 -4.34
N ASN A 315 -0.68 -18.84 -4.81
CA ASN A 315 -0.22 -19.94 -5.67
C ASN A 315 0.18 -19.45 -7.07
N THR A 316 -0.44 -18.42 -7.59
CA THR A 316 -0.10 -17.81 -8.88
C THR A 316 1.19 -17.00 -8.81
N VAL A 317 1.34 -16.20 -7.77
CA VAL A 317 2.54 -15.35 -7.59
C VAL A 317 3.76 -16.18 -7.18
N TYR A 318 3.57 -17.19 -6.34
CA TYR A 318 4.64 -18.08 -5.82
C TYR A 318 4.37 -19.54 -6.22
N PRO A 319 4.53 -19.89 -7.50
CA PRO A 319 4.08 -21.18 -8.03
C PRO A 319 4.90 -22.39 -7.59
N THR A 320 6.12 -22.21 -7.08
CA THR A 320 7.01 -23.30 -6.66
C THR A 320 7.27 -23.30 -5.16
N ASP A 321 7.62 -24.45 -4.60
CA ASP A 321 8.04 -24.56 -3.20
C ASP A 321 9.27 -23.69 -2.90
N ALA A 322 10.16 -23.51 -3.86
CA ALA A 322 11.32 -22.63 -3.74
C ALA A 322 10.89 -21.16 -3.63
N ASP A 323 9.94 -20.70 -4.47
CA ASP A 323 9.36 -19.35 -4.37
C ASP A 323 8.70 -19.14 -3.00
N LYS A 324 7.90 -20.11 -2.55
CA LYS A 324 7.22 -20.03 -1.25
C LYS A 324 8.21 -20.03 -0.07
N ALA A 325 9.31 -20.72 -0.19
CA ALA A 325 10.36 -20.71 0.82
C ALA A 325 11.12 -19.38 0.86
N GLU A 326 11.44 -18.81 -0.31
CA GLU A 326 12.11 -17.51 -0.43
C GLU A 326 11.28 -16.38 0.17
N TYR A 327 9.96 -16.38 -0.07
CA TYR A 327 9.02 -15.33 0.37
C TYR A 327 8.17 -15.73 1.59
N ALA A 328 8.63 -16.76 2.35
CA ALA A 328 7.84 -17.32 3.45
C ALA A 328 7.41 -16.30 4.51
N ALA A 329 8.27 -15.32 4.83
CA ALA A 329 7.94 -14.28 5.81
C ALA A 329 6.87 -13.32 5.29
N VAL A 330 6.92 -12.94 4.02
CA VAL A 330 5.91 -12.08 3.37
C VAL A 330 4.57 -12.81 3.31
N ILE A 331 4.58 -14.07 2.86
CA ILE A 331 3.38 -14.91 2.76
C ILE A 331 2.74 -15.10 4.12
N ALA A 332 3.54 -15.40 5.17
CA ALA A 332 3.02 -15.61 6.52
C ALA A 332 2.28 -14.36 7.06
N LYS A 333 2.88 -13.17 6.88
CA LYS A 333 2.24 -11.91 7.30
C LYS A 333 0.99 -11.58 6.49
N ALA A 334 1.02 -11.82 5.18
CA ALA A 334 -0.14 -11.64 4.32
C ALA A 334 -1.28 -12.57 4.72
N THR A 335 -0.97 -13.85 5.02
CA THR A 335 -1.94 -14.84 5.51
C THR A 335 -2.49 -14.43 6.87
N GLU A 336 -1.64 -14.02 7.81
CA GLU A 336 -2.09 -13.54 9.12
C GLU A 336 -3.05 -12.34 8.98
N TYR A 337 -2.73 -11.39 8.10
CA TYR A 337 -3.60 -10.25 7.85
C TYR A 337 -4.92 -10.67 7.21
N HIS A 338 -4.87 -11.49 6.16
CA HIS A 338 -6.06 -12.00 5.48
C HIS A 338 -6.98 -12.74 6.44
N ASP A 339 -6.48 -13.74 7.15
CA ASP A 339 -7.28 -14.64 7.98
C ASP A 339 -7.87 -13.97 9.23
N ASN A 340 -7.21 -12.92 9.75
CA ASN A 340 -7.63 -12.28 10.99
C ASN A 340 -8.20 -10.87 10.81
N VAL A 341 -7.92 -10.21 9.69
CA VAL A 341 -8.35 -8.83 9.44
C VAL A 341 -9.28 -8.75 8.25
N THR A 342 -8.84 -9.17 7.05
CA THR A 342 -9.63 -8.99 5.82
C THR A 342 -10.96 -9.74 5.90
N VAL A 343 -10.95 -11.04 6.18
CA VAL A 343 -12.18 -11.86 6.27
C VAL A 343 -13.07 -11.50 7.47
N HIS A 344 -12.55 -10.75 8.44
CA HIS A 344 -13.26 -10.30 9.64
C HIS A 344 -13.46 -8.78 9.70
N ALA A 345 -13.21 -8.06 8.61
CA ALA A 345 -13.29 -6.61 8.60
C ALA A 345 -14.65 -6.08 9.08
N GLY A 346 -15.74 -6.68 8.58
CA GLY A 346 -17.10 -6.35 9.01
C GLY A 346 -17.35 -6.63 10.50
N ASP A 347 -16.82 -7.74 11.02
CA ASP A 347 -16.99 -8.09 12.43
C ASP A 347 -16.23 -7.13 13.35
N ILE A 348 -14.99 -6.77 12.98
CA ILE A 348 -14.16 -5.80 13.72
C ILE A 348 -14.89 -4.46 13.84
N LEU A 349 -15.50 -3.97 12.76
CA LEU A 349 -16.22 -2.70 12.78
C LEU A 349 -17.54 -2.79 13.58
N LYS A 350 -18.30 -3.88 13.46
CA LYS A 350 -19.50 -4.12 14.25
C LYS A 350 -19.19 -4.23 15.76
N GLU A 351 -18.07 -4.89 16.11
CA GLU A 351 -17.59 -4.95 17.49
C GLU A 351 -17.24 -3.55 18.02
N ALA A 352 -16.57 -2.71 17.21
CA ALA A 352 -16.25 -1.34 17.57
C ALA A 352 -17.54 -0.51 17.82
N GLU A 353 -18.53 -0.62 16.95
CA GLU A 353 -19.82 0.06 17.12
C GLU A 353 -20.56 -0.43 18.36
N ALA A 354 -20.61 -1.74 18.58
CA ALA A 354 -21.22 -2.34 19.76
C ALA A 354 -20.54 -1.93 21.08
N SER A 355 -19.25 -1.60 21.04
CA SER A 355 -18.50 -1.07 22.19
C SER A 355 -18.79 0.40 22.50
N GLY A 356 -19.57 1.09 21.64
CA GLY A 356 -19.91 2.50 21.76
C GLY A 356 -19.02 3.44 20.97
N ALA A 357 -18.21 2.94 20.02
CA ALA A 357 -17.44 3.72 19.06
C ALA A 357 -18.15 3.73 17.70
N PRO A 358 -18.97 4.76 17.37
CA PRO A 358 -19.68 4.83 16.10
C PRO A 358 -18.76 4.67 14.89
N VAL A 359 -19.25 3.97 13.86
CA VAL A 359 -18.55 3.68 12.62
C VAL A 359 -19.25 4.37 11.45
N GLY A 360 -18.54 5.21 10.70
CA GLY A 360 -19.02 5.82 9.48
C GLY A 360 -18.27 5.29 8.26
N ILE A 361 -19.00 4.76 7.26
CA ILE A 361 -18.41 4.30 6.00
C ILE A 361 -18.88 5.24 4.88
N PHE A 362 -17.95 5.75 4.13
CA PHE A 362 -18.17 6.68 3.01
C PHE A 362 -17.65 6.03 1.73
N ALA A 363 -18.56 5.49 0.94
CA ALA A 363 -18.26 4.88 -0.34
C ALA A 363 -18.53 5.86 -1.48
N GLU A 364 -17.57 6.05 -2.36
CA GLU A 364 -17.75 6.76 -3.62
C GLU A 364 -18.35 5.81 -4.68
N TYR A 365 -19.11 6.39 -5.62
CA TYR A 365 -19.73 5.64 -6.70
C TYR A 365 -19.78 6.46 -7.99
N GLY A 366 -20.01 5.80 -9.12
CA GLY A 366 -20.16 6.44 -10.42
C GLY A 366 -18.85 6.67 -11.17
N GLY A 367 -17.72 6.32 -10.60
CA GLY A 367 -16.44 6.29 -11.30
C GLY A 367 -16.34 5.10 -12.26
N GLN A 368 -15.63 5.28 -13.36
CA GLN A 368 -15.33 4.18 -14.29
C GLN A 368 -14.31 3.24 -13.64
N GLN A 369 -14.66 1.97 -13.49
CA GLN A 369 -13.79 0.96 -12.91
C GLN A 369 -12.58 0.64 -13.80
N TYR A 370 -11.51 0.13 -13.19
CA TYR A 370 -10.40 -0.47 -13.91
C TYR A 370 -10.93 -1.58 -14.83
N PRO A 371 -10.59 -1.56 -16.11
CA PRO A 371 -11.19 -2.43 -17.10
C PRO A 371 -10.64 -3.86 -17.11
N LEU A 372 -10.06 -4.31 -16.00
CA LEU A 372 -9.44 -5.64 -15.83
C LEU A 372 -10.16 -6.50 -14.79
N SER A 373 -11.24 -6.01 -14.21
CA SER A 373 -12.06 -6.77 -13.26
C SER A 373 -13.41 -7.13 -13.86
N ALA A 374 -14.04 -8.17 -13.31
CA ALA A 374 -15.39 -8.58 -13.70
C ALA A 374 -16.50 -7.67 -13.14
N SER A 375 -16.13 -6.66 -12.36
CA SER A 375 -17.08 -5.75 -11.73
C SER A 375 -17.88 -4.95 -12.74
N ALA A 376 -19.10 -4.61 -12.38
CA ALA A 376 -19.95 -3.77 -13.20
C ALA A 376 -19.33 -2.37 -13.35
N PRO A 377 -19.30 -1.80 -14.58
CA PRO A 377 -18.79 -0.46 -14.78
C PRO A 377 -19.59 0.56 -13.97
N TYR A 378 -18.92 1.62 -13.50
CA TYR A 378 -19.51 2.72 -12.72
C TYR A 378 -20.12 2.35 -11.36
N CYS A 379 -19.71 1.23 -10.76
CA CYS A 379 -20.20 0.83 -9.44
C CYS A 379 -19.30 1.25 -8.25
N GLY A 380 -18.28 2.06 -8.49
CA GLY A 380 -17.34 2.51 -7.45
C GLY A 380 -16.67 3.84 -7.79
N ASP A 381 -15.46 4.04 -7.29
CA ASP A 381 -14.68 5.28 -7.41
C ASP A 381 -13.59 5.24 -8.49
N SER A 382 -13.60 4.34 -9.41
CA SER A 382 -12.61 4.00 -10.42
C SER A 382 -11.62 2.90 -10.00
N SER A 383 -11.18 2.85 -8.76
CA SER A 383 -10.25 1.83 -8.25
C SER A 383 -10.92 0.79 -7.36
N LEU A 384 -11.99 1.18 -6.67
CA LEU A 384 -12.74 0.33 -5.74
C LEU A 384 -14.20 0.22 -6.15
N THR A 385 -14.74 -1.00 -6.12
CA THR A 385 -16.19 -1.21 -6.28
C THR A 385 -16.95 -0.83 -5.00
N LEU A 386 -18.27 -0.75 -5.06
CA LEU A 386 -19.08 -0.58 -3.84
C LEU A 386 -18.92 -1.78 -2.90
N THR A 387 -18.71 -2.99 -3.45
CA THR A 387 -18.44 -4.19 -2.66
C THR A 387 -17.13 -4.09 -1.92
N ASP A 388 -16.06 -3.59 -2.58
CA ASP A 388 -14.75 -3.38 -1.94
C ASP A 388 -14.83 -2.39 -0.76
N GLN A 389 -15.75 -1.42 -0.84
CA GLN A 389 -15.93 -0.32 0.11
C GLN A 389 -16.97 -0.61 1.21
N SER A 390 -17.67 -1.75 1.16
CA SER A 390 -18.79 -2.09 2.06
C SER A 390 -18.60 -3.46 2.70
N PHE A 391 -19.49 -3.81 3.65
CA PHE A 391 -19.54 -5.09 4.35
C PHE A 391 -20.94 -5.70 4.32
#